data_48f095df3678f4ea627ac10b70fe455a
#
_entry.id   48f095df3678f4ea627ac10b70fe455a
#
_cell.length_a   1.000
_cell.length_b   1.000
_cell.length_c   1.000
_cell.angle_alpha   90.00
_cell.angle_beta   90.00
_cell.angle_gamma   90.00
#
_symmetry.space_group_name_H-M   'P 1'
#
loop_
_entity.id
_entity.type
_entity.pdbx_description
1 polymer ?
#
loop_
_entity_poly.entity_id
_entity_poly.type
_entity_poly.pdbx_seq_one_letter_code
_entity_poly.pdbx_strand_id
1 'polypeptide(L)'
;DNPHSTMYDSAHLISSKGTTQFTEFPMRAEVAPYPHHSEMRRYFRDYAEHFGLYAHYQFNTRVVAIQRLDKGWKLISEYDGVQREWLFDGVLMANGTLHTANQPALPGTFTGELMHSSDYRSAAVFDSKRVLVIGCGNSACDIAVDAVHRAASVDLSVRRGYYFLPKFTLGRPTDTLGGAIKLPRPFKQFLDGLLIRALVGKPSQYGLPDPDYKLYESHPVMNSLVLHYLGHGDIKARRDIVKVEGLQVTFSDGEQAEYDLILQGTGYKLDYPFIDRAHLNWPSNAGAPQLYLNVFHPEYDDLFMLGMVEASGLGWQGRDEQAELVALYIKGLQAGSQAAKDFQVLKRERAG
;
A
#
# COMPACT_ATOMS: atom_id res chain seq x y z
N ASP A 1 20.31 -2.40 4.42
CA ASP A 1 20.01 -1.61 3.21
C ASP A 1 19.63 -2.58 2.10
N ASN A 2 18.34 -2.66 1.82
CA ASN A 2 17.82 -3.49 0.75
C ASN A 2 17.70 -2.61 -0.52
N PRO A 3 18.38 -2.93 -1.65
CA PRO A 3 18.28 -2.18 -2.89
C PRO A 3 16.86 -2.14 -3.46
N HIS A 4 16.00 -3.07 -3.03
CA HIS A 4 14.59 -3.13 -3.43
C HIS A 4 13.63 -2.34 -2.53
N SER A 5 14.13 -1.69 -1.47
CA SER A 5 13.28 -0.87 -0.60
C SER A 5 12.76 0.35 -1.34
N THR A 6 11.46 0.61 -1.24
CA THR A 6 10.81 1.81 -1.77
C THR A 6 10.63 2.90 -0.70
N MET A 7 11.27 2.74 0.46
CA MET A 7 11.21 3.71 1.57
C MET A 7 12.04 4.95 1.27
N TYR A 8 11.51 6.10 1.61
CA TYR A 8 12.16 7.41 1.53
C TYR A 8 12.38 8.00 2.93
N ASP A 9 13.31 8.92 3.04
CA ASP A 9 13.83 9.41 4.33
C ASP A 9 12.75 9.97 5.27
N SER A 10 11.75 10.66 4.74
CA SER A 10 10.65 11.24 5.53
C SER A 10 9.49 10.28 5.81
N ALA A 11 9.55 9.02 5.37
CA ALA A 11 8.43 8.09 5.46
C ALA A 11 8.07 7.75 6.91
N HIS A 12 6.81 8.01 7.26
CA HIS A 12 6.18 7.60 8.51
C HIS A 12 4.98 6.72 8.24
N LEU A 13 4.64 5.87 9.18
CA LEU A 13 3.40 5.11 9.09
C LEU A 13 2.19 6.04 8.95
N ILE A 14 1.21 5.58 8.19
CA ILE A 14 -0.11 6.21 8.06
C ILE A 14 -1.13 5.64 9.06
N SER A 15 -0.79 4.52 9.72
CA SER A 15 -1.52 3.95 10.85
C SER A 15 -0.76 4.20 12.15
N SER A 16 -1.48 4.34 13.26
CA SER A 16 -0.85 4.59 14.55
C SER A 16 -0.16 3.34 15.11
N LYS A 17 0.76 3.54 16.06
CA LYS A 17 1.42 2.50 16.82
C LYS A 17 0.42 1.47 17.37
N GLY A 18 -0.69 1.94 17.94
CA GLY A 18 -1.69 1.09 18.59
C GLY A 18 -2.43 0.15 17.64
N THR A 19 -2.60 0.51 16.37
CA THR A 19 -3.27 -0.30 15.34
C THR A 19 -2.29 -1.07 14.45
N THR A 20 -0.98 -0.84 14.64
CA THR A 20 0.08 -1.43 13.80
C THR A 20 0.85 -2.54 14.51
N GLN A 21 1.13 -2.37 15.81
CA GLN A 21 1.88 -3.36 16.59
C GLN A 21 1.15 -4.70 16.68
N PHE A 22 1.91 -5.78 16.77
CA PHE A 22 1.36 -7.10 17.07
C PHE A 22 0.98 -7.20 18.55
N THR A 23 -0.09 -7.93 18.83
CA THR A 23 -0.64 -8.04 20.18
C THR A 23 0.35 -8.68 21.16
N GLU A 24 1.03 -9.72 20.71
CA GLU A 24 2.01 -10.48 21.50
C GLU A 24 3.38 -9.80 21.62
N PHE A 25 3.64 -8.77 20.79
CA PHE A 25 4.90 -8.04 20.80
C PHE A 25 4.67 -6.53 20.63
N PRO A 26 4.26 -5.84 21.70
CA PRO A 26 3.97 -4.40 21.62
C PRO A 26 5.23 -3.57 21.38
N MET A 27 5.09 -2.47 20.64
CA MET A 27 6.16 -1.49 20.47
C MET A 27 6.52 -0.83 21.81
N ARG A 28 7.77 -0.45 21.97
CA ARG A 28 8.27 0.26 23.15
C ARG A 28 7.48 1.55 23.40
N ALA A 29 7.36 1.94 24.67
CA ALA A 29 6.54 3.08 25.08
C ALA A 29 6.98 4.41 24.44
N GLU A 30 8.30 4.59 24.28
CA GLU A 30 8.92 5.80 23.73
C GLU A 30 8.73 5.97 22.20
N VAL A 31 8.30 4.93 21.49
CA VAL A 31 8.02 5.02 20.04
C VAL A 31 6.86 5.97 19.80
N ALA A 32 7.05 6.90 18.86
CA ALA A 32 6.05 7.91 18.51
C ALA A 32 4.70 7.28 18.06
N PRO A 33 3.58 8.01 18.23
CA PRO A 33 2.26 7.53 17.80
C PRO A 33 2.19 7.11 16.32
N TYR A 34 2.91 7.79 15.42
CA TYR A 34 3.09 7.42 14.03
C TYR A 34 4.59 7.19 13.78
N PRO A 35 5.06 5.94 13.91
CA PRO A 35 6.48 5.63 13.83
C PRO A 35 7.11 5.98 12.49
N HIS A 36 8.34 6.46 12.53
CA HIS A 36 9.20 6.59 11.36
C HIS A 36 9.61 5.21 10.82
N HIS A 37 9.88 5.10 9.52
CA HIS A 37 10.24 3.81 8.91
C HIS A 37 11.43 3.12 9.58
N SER A 38 12.39 3.86 10.12
CA SER A 38 13.55 3.29 10.85
C SER A 38 13.15 2.60 12.16
N GLU A 39 12.14 3.13 12.88
CA GLU A 39 11.59 2.49 14.07
C GLU A 39 10.86 1.19 13.70
N MET A 40 10.14 1.20 12.56
CA MET A 40 9.50 -0.01 12.05
C MET A 40 10.52 -1.09 11.66
N ARG A 41 11.61 -0.69 11.00
CA ARG A 41 12.70 -1.62 10.68
C ARG A 41 13.30 -2.24 11.94
N ARG A 42 13.49 -1.44 13.01
CA ARG A 42 13.94 -1.93 14.31
C ARG A 42 12.93 -2.88 14.92
N TYR A 43 11.66 -2.51 14.96
CA TYR A 43 10.58 -3.32 15.50
C TYR A 43 10.52 -4.73 14.87
N PHE A 44 10.63 -4.84 13.54
CA PHE A 44 10.64 -6.13 12.87
C PHE A 44 11.90 -6.96 13.12
N ARG A 45 13.04 -6.31 13.28
CA ARG A 45 14.27 -7.03 13.67
C ARG A 45 14.14 -7.58 15.08
N ASP A 46 13.72 -6.74 16.01
CA ASP A 46 13.49 -7.13 17.41
C ASP A 46 12.46 -8.28 17.50
N TYR A 47 11.39 -8.21 16.70
CA TYR A 47 10.40 -9.29 16.57
C TYR A 47 11.02 -10.59 16.05
N ALA A 48 11.76 -10.52 14.96
CA ALA A 48 12.39 -11.67 14.36
C ALA A 48 13.43 -12.33 15.29
N GLU A 49 14.18 -11.53 16.04
CA GLU A 49 15.12 -12.00 17.06
C GLU A 49 14.39 -12.66 18.24
N HIS A 50 13.35 -11.99 18.77
CA HIS A 50 12.57 -12.48 19.91
C HIS A 50 11.96 -13.86 19.66
N PHE A 51 11.42 -14.07 18.47
CA PHE A 51 10.79 -15.34 18.08
C PHE A 51 11.74 -16.30 17.35
N GLY A 52 13.04 -16.02 17.29
CA GLY A 52 14.04 -16.89 16.67
C GLY A 52 13.86 -17.14 15.17
N LEU A 53 13.20 -16.21 14.46
CA LEU A 53 12.78 -16.41 13.08
C LEU A 53 13.94 -16.49 12.08
N TYR A 54 15.10 -15.88 12.39
CA TYR A 54 16.25 -15.85 11.49
C TYR A 54 16.76 -17.25 11.11
N ALA A 55 16.61 -18.24 11.99
CA ALA A 55 16.99 -19.63 11.71
C ALA A 55 16.14 -20.26 10.58
N HIS A 56 14.99 -19.70 10.27
CA HIS A 56 14.06 -20.19 9.25
C HIS A 56 14.11 -19.40 7.94
N TYR A 57 14.98 -18.36 7.85
CA TYR A 57 15.14 -17.54 6.65
C TYR A 57 16.36 -17.94 5.83
N GLN A 58 16.19 -17.94 4.52
CA GLN A 58 17.29 -17.96 3.56
C GLN A 58 17.40 -16.58 2.91
N PHE A 59 18.27 -15.74 3.46
CA PHE A 59 18.51 -14.39 2.93
C PHE A 59 19.23 -14.44 1.58
N ASN A 60 19.13 -13.33 0.83
CA ASN A 60 19.74 -13.17 -0.50
C ASN A 60 19.31 -14.26 -1.51
N THR A 61 18.17 -14.89 -1.26
CA THR A 61 17.65 -16.00 -2.05
C THR A 61 16.37 -15.56 -2.76
N ARG A 62 16.41 -15.51 -4.08
CA ARG A 62 15.27 -15.12 -4.93
C ARG A 62 14.50 -16.37 -5.33
N VAL A 63 13.19 -16.37 -5.18
CA VAL A 63 12.32 -17.36 -5.81
C VAL A 63 12.12 -16.96 -7.26
N VAL A 64 12.53 -17.83 -8.18
CA VAL A 64 12.46 -17.59 -9.63
C VAL A 64 11.30 -18.31 -10.29
N ALA A 65 10.86 -19.46 -9.73
CA ALA A 65 9.69 -20.16 -10.23
C ALA A 65 9.00 -20.99 -9.13
N ILE A 66 7.68 -21.08 -9.21
CA ILE A 66 6.83 -21.97 -8.43
C ILE A 66 5.97 -22.74 -9.43
N GLN A 67 6.00 -24.06 -9.35
CA GLN A 67 5.32 -24.96 -10.29
C GLN A 67 4.43 -25.93 -9.52
N ARG A 68 3.20 -26.09 -9.96
CA ARG A 68 2.28 -27.11 -9.43
C ARG A 68 2.73 -28.49 -9.86
N LEU A 69 2.73 -29.43 -8.92
CA LEU A 69 2.90 -30.86 -9.17
C LEU A 69 1.58 -31.60 -8.93
N ASP A 70 1.52 -32.88 -9.27
CA ASP A 70 0.36 -33.71 -8.93
C ASP A 70 0.07 -33.69 -7.43
N LYS A 71 1.13 -33.60 -6.62
CA LYS A 71 1.03 -33.39 -5.17
C LYS A 71 2.10 -32.38 -4.72
N GLY A 72 1.66 -31.30 -4.08
CA GLY A 72 2.52 -30.24 -3.59
C GLY A 72 3.09 -29.33 -4.70
N TRP A 73 4.23 -28.72 -4.44
CA TRP A 73 4.80 -27.64 -5.24
C TRP A 73 6.31 -27.82 -5.41
N LYS A 74 6.80 -27.55 -6.61
CA LYS A 74 8.23 -27.37 -6.86
C LYS A 74 8.54 -25.88 -6.86
N LEU A 75 9.51 -25.48 -6.05
CA LEU A 75 10.02 -24.11 -5.96
C LEU A 75 11.46 -24.10 -6.48
N ILE A 76 11.76 -23.16 -7.38
CA ILE A 76 13.11 -22.90 -7.85
C ILE A 76 13.59 -21.60 -7.23
N SER A 77 14.66 -21.67 -6.45
CA SER A 77 15.31 -20.50 -5.85
C SER A 77 16.68 -20.26 -6.47
N GLU A 78 17.13 -19.00 -6.40
CA GLU A 78 18.45 -18.57 -6.88
C GLU A 78 19.20 -17.83 -5.78
N TYR A 79 20.41 -18.29 -5.49
CA TYR A 79 21.34 -17.66 -4.58
C TYR A 79 22.71 -17.59 -5.25
N ASP A 80 23.30 -16.40 -5.36
CA ASP A 80 24.61 -16.15 -6.00
C ASP A 80 24.72 -16.79 -7.41
N GLY A 81 23.67 -16.64 -8.23
CA GLY A 81 23.60 -17.19 -9.59
C GLY A 81 23.39 -18.71 -9.64
N VAL A 82 23.32 -19.40 -8.51
CA VAL A 82 23.10 -20.85 -8.44
C VAL A 82 21.64 -21.14 -8.16
N GLN A 83 21.00 -21.86 -9.07
CA GLN A 83 19.61 -22.30 -8.87
C GLN A 83 19.56 -23.62 -8.10
N ARG A 84 18.52 -23.74 -7.23
CA ARG A 84 18.20 -24.94 -6.47
C ARG A 84 16.71 -25.23 -6.56
N GLU A 85 16.39 -26.51 -6.66
CA GLU A 85 15.02 -27.00 -6.64
C GLU A 85 14.66 -27.53 -5.25
N TRP A 86 13.43 -27.24 -4.82
CA TRP A 86 12.85 -27.63 -3.55
C TRP A 86 11.47 -28.22 -3.78
N LEU A 87 11.07 -29.20 -2.99
CA LEU A 87 9.73 -29.75 -2.99
C LEU A 87 9.06 -29.41 -1.67
N PHE A 88 7.84 -28.89 -1.75
CA PHE A 88 7.06 -28.50 -0.58
C PHE A 88 5.63 -29.02 -0.68
N ASP A 89 5.03 -29.34 0.47
CA ASP A 89 3.62 -29.70 0.55
C ASP A 89 2.68 -28.51 0.36
N GLY A 90 3.15 -27.29 0.57
CA GLY A 90 2.39 -26.07 0.39
C GLY A 90 3.25 -24.83 0.28
N VAL A 91 2.66 -23.73 -0.20
CA VAL A 91 3.30 -22.43 -0.41
C VAL A 91 2.49 -21.31 0.22
N LEU A 92 3.15 -20.48 1.03
CA LEU A 92 2.61 -19.25 1.57
C LEU A 92 3.32 -18.07 0.90
N MET A 93 2.61 -17.35 0.04
CA MET A 93 3.13 -16.18 -0.65
C MET A 93 2.96 -14.95 0.24
N ALA A 94 4.06 -14.41 0.75
CA ALA A 94 4.09 -13.25 1.64
C ALA A 94 5.05 -12.14 1.13
N ASN A 95 5.21 -12.05 -0.19
CA ASN A 95 6.16 -11.16 -0.86
C ASN A 95 5.72 -9.68 -0.90
N GLY A 96 4.55 -9.35 -0.37
CA GLY A 96 3.99 -8.00 -0.38
C GLY A 96 3.32 -7.62 -1.70
N THR A 97 2.79 -6.39 -1.75
CA THR A 97 1.98 -5.87 -2.87
C THR A 97 2.54 -4.58 -3.48
N LEU A 98 3.55 -3.97 -2.87
CA LEU A 98 4.08 -2.65 -3.24
C LEU A 98 5.51 -2.75 -3.79
N HIS A 99 5.72 -3.58 -4.83
CA HIS A 99 7.03 -3.79 -5.43
C HIS A 99 7.09 -3.49 -6.93
N THR A 100 6.00 -3.68 -7.69
CA THR A 100 5.98 -3.39 -9.12
C THR A 100 5.30 -2.04 -9.36
N ALA A 101 6.08 -1.03 -9.74
CA ALA A 101 5.61 0.32 -9.96
C ALA A 101 4.53 0.39 -11.06
N ASN A 102 3.44 1.12 -10.80
CA ASN A 102 2.45 1.43 -11.83
C ASN A 102 2.83 2.73 -12.53
N GLN A 103 3.50 2.63 -13.66
CA GLN A 103 3.99 3.78 -14.44
C GLN A 103 3.14 3.94 -15.72
N PRO A 104 2.01 4.68 -15.67
CA PRO A 104 1.24 4.97 -16.87
C PRO A 104 2.06 5.86 -17.81
N ALA A 105 1.94 5.58 -19.11
CA ALA A 105 2.58 6.42 -20.12
C ALA A 105 1.98 7.83 -20.08
N LEU A 106 2.82 8.84 -20.20
CA LEU A 106 2.36 10.22 -20.37
C LEU A 106 1.80 10.43 -21.78
N PRO A 107 0.79 11.32 -21.96
CA PRO A 107 0.24 11.61 -23.27
C PRO A 107 1.18 12.53 -24.09
N GLY A 108 2.30 11.99 -24.57
CA GLY A 108 3.33 12.69 -25.31
C GLY A 108 4.74 12.39 -24.81
N THR A 109 5.70 13.25 -25.17
CA THR A 109 7.12 13.07 -24.83
C THR A 109 7.57 14.12 -23.83
N PHE A 110 7.98 13.68 -22.66
CA PHE A 110 8.62 14.52 -21.66
C PHE A 110 10.15 14.44 -21.81
N THR A 111 10.82 15.59 -21.85
CA THR A 111 12.29 15.67 -22.01
C THR A 111 13.03 15.99 -20.71
N GLY A 112 12.28 16.27 -19.62
CA GLY A 112 12.83 16.44 -18.29
C GLY A 112 13.06 15.10 -17.57
N GLU A 113 13.29 15.16 -16.27
CA GLU A 113 13.47 13.99 -15.43
C GLU A 113 12.13 13.36 -15.06
N LEU A 114 11.96 12.08 -15.38
CA LEU A 114 10.78 11.29 -15.04
C LEU A 114 11.16 10.22 -14.02
N MET A 115 10.49 10.18 -12.88
CA MET A 115 10.70 9.16 -11.86
C MET A 115 9.37 8.65 -11.28
N HIS A 116 9.38 7.44 -10.74
CA HIS A 116 8.27 6.92 -9.93
C HIS A 116 8.57 7.09 -8.45
N SER A 117 7.52 7.16 -7.62
CA SER A 117 7.67 7.25 -6.16
C SER A 117 8.45 6.10 -5.52
N SER A 118 8.53 4.93 -6.21
CA SER A 118 9.39 3.81 -5.79
C SER A 118 10.89 4.13 -5.82
N ASP A 119 11.30 5.08 -6.66
CA ASP A 119 12.70 5.47 -6.85
C ASP A 119 13.07 6.69 -6.00
N TYR A 120 12.07 7.38 -5.46
CA TYR A 120 12.26 8.51 -4.58
C TYR A 120 12.90 8.09 -3.25
N ARG A 121 13.94 8.81 -2.80
CA ARG A 121 14.63 8.55 -1.52
C ARG A 121 14.66 9.76 -0.61
N SER A 122 14.92 10.94 -1.15
CA SER A 122 15.01 12.19 -0.36
C SER A 122 14.67 13.41 -1.20
N ALA A 123 14.31 14.50 -0.51
CA ALA A 123 13.93 15.76 -1.16
C ALA A 123 15.07 16.44 -1.95
N ALA A 124 16.32 15.97 -1.80
CA ALA A 124 17.46 16.53 -2.55
C ALA A 124 17.30 16.44 -4.08
N VAL A 125 16.53 15.47 -4.57
CA VAL A 125 16.25 15.35 -6.02
C VAL A 125 15.46 16.53 -6.59
N PHE A 126 14.82 17.33 -5.74
CA PHE A 126 13.98 18.46 -6.12
C PHE A 126 14.70 19.82 -6.11
N ASP A 127 15.96 19.86 -5.69
CA ASP A 127 16.69 21.12 -5.51
C ASP A 127 16.59 22.02 -6.74
N SER A 128 15.96 23.21 -6.53
CA SER A 128 15.78 24.26 -7.54
C SER A 128 14.99 23.85 -8.80
N LYS A 129 14.27 22.72 -8.80
CA LYS A 129 13.48 22.23 -9.94
C LYS A 129 12.01 22.67 -9.84
N ARG A 130 11.38 22.87 -10.97
CA ARG A 130 9.91 22.93 -11.10
C ARG A 130 9.40 21.51 -11.13
N VAL A 131 8.64 21.13 -10.12
CA VAL A 131 8.23 19.74 -9.87
C VAL A 131 6.74 19.55 -10.10
N LEU A 132 6.37 18.53 -10.87
CA LEU A 132 5.01 18.04 -10.97
C LEU A 132 4.91 16.66 -10.30
N VAL A 133 4.08 16.54 -9.27
CA VAL A 133 3.73 15.26 -8.67
C VAL A 133 2.39 14.80 -9.25
N ILE A 134 2.35 13.60 -9.83
CA ILE A 134 1.14 12.99 -10.40
C ILE A 134 0.56 11.99 -9.39
N GLY A 135 -0.70 12.17 -9.02
CA GLY A 135 -1.41 11.33 -8.07
C GLY A 135 -1.70 12.02 -6.76
N CYS A 136 -2.57 11.41 -5.94
CA CYS A 136 -2.99 11.96 -4.66
C CYS A 136 -3.17 10.86 -3.60
N GLY A 137 -2.38 9.77 -3.71
CA GLY A 137 -2.24 8.80 -2.63
C GLY A 137 -1.32 9.30 -1.52
N ASN A 138 -1.18 8.54 -0.43
CA ASN A 138 -0.37 8.95 0.72
C ASN A 138 1.07 9.32 0.30
N SER A 139 1.75 8.46 -0.49
CA SER A 139 3.12 8.74 -0.94
C SER A 139 3.21 9.99 -1.82
N ALA A 140 2.28 10.19 -2.77
CA ALA A 140 2.28 11.39 -3.61
C ALA A 140 2.13 12.67 -2.78
N CYS A 141 1.24 12.65 -1.78
CA CYS A 141 1.03 13.79 -0.88
C CYS A 141 2.25 14.05 0.02
N ASP A 142 2.84 13.01 0.60
CA ASP A 142 4.05 13.13 1.43
C ASP A 142 5.22 13.69 0.62
N ILE A 143 5.44 13.17 -0.60
CA ILE A 143 6.53 13.61 -1.48
C ILE A 143 6.29 15.05 -1.99
N ALA A 144 5.05 15.43 -2.28
CA ALA A 144 4.73 16.81 -2.64
C ALA A 144 5.04 17.78 -1.48
N VAL A 145 4.76 17.39 -0.24
CA VAL A 145 5.11 18.15 0.97
C VAL A 145 6.65 18.26 1.12
N ASP A 146 7.37 17.16 0.92
CA ASP A 146 8.83 17.18 0.95
C ASP A 146 9.43 18.13 -0.10
N ALA A 147 8.83 18.15 -1.30
CA ALA A 147 9.28 18.97 -2.42
C ALA A 147 9.17 20.47 -2.13
N VAL A 148 8.16 20.93 -1.37
CA VAL A 148 7.94 22.36 -1.04
C VAL A 148 9.18 23.02 -0.46
N HIS A 149 9.98 22.28 0.31
CA HIS A 149 11.13 22.85 1.01
C HIS A 149 12.42 22.95 0.16
N ARG A 150 12.39 22.42 -1.07
CA ARG A 150 13.58 22.28 -1.92
C ARG A 150 13.36 22.74 -3.36
N ALA A 151 12.16 22.49 -3.89
CA ALA A 151 11.82 22.81 -5.26
C ALA A 151 11.66 24.33 -5.50
N ALA A 152 11.85 24.76 -6.73
CA ALA A 152 11.51 26.12 -7.17
C ALA A 152 10.00 26.34 -7.22
N SER A 153 9.23 25.30 -7.58
CA SER A 153 7.77 25.24 -7.52
C SER A 153 7.28 23.81 -7.44
N VAL A 154 6.10 23.60 -6.85
CA VAL A 154 5.48 22.29 -6.71
C VAL A 154 4.02 22.36 -7.19
N ASP A 155 3.71 21.51 -8.17
CA ASP A 155 2.33 21.31 -8.62
C ASP A 155 1.91 19.86 -8.36
N LEU A 156 0.64 19.66 -8.01
CA LEU A 156 0.04 18.34 -7.74
C LEU A 156 -1.09 18.06 -8.71
N SER A 157 -0.89 17.14 -9.66
CA SER A 157 -1.92 16.73 -10.63
C SER A 157 -2.81 15.64 -10.06
N VAL A 158 -4.11 15.91 -9.97
CA VAL A 158 -5.09 15.02 -9.35
C VAL A 158 -6.27 14.78 -10.28
N ARG A 159 -6.42 13.52 -10.73
CA ARG A 159 -7.47 13.11 -11.66
C ARG A 159 -8.84 12.96 -10.99
N ARG A 160 -8.87 12.34 -9.76
CA ARG A 160 -10.10 12.10 -9.00
C ARG A 160 -9.95 12.57 -7.55
N GLY A 161 -11.07 12.84 -6.88
CA GLY A 161 -11.07 13.30 -5.50
C GLY A 161 -10.77 12.19 -4.48
N TYR A 162 -10.28 12.61 -3.32
CA TYR A 162 -9.99 11.76 -2.18
C TYR A 162 -10.51 12.38 -0.89
N TYR A 163 -10.85 11.53 0.09
CA TYR A 163 -11.06 12.00 1.46
C TYR A 163 -9.70 12.15 2.14
N PHE A 164 -9.52 13.28 2.82
CA PHE A 164 -8.34 13.54 3.64
C PHE A 164 -8.70 13.39 5.11
N LEU A 165 -7.84 12.70 5.86
CA LEU A 165 -7.98 12.54 7.30
C LEU A 165 -6.75 13.10 8.00
N PRO A 166 -6.92 13.87 9.08
CA PRO A 166 -5.80 14.26 9.94
C PRO A 166 -5.29 13.04 10.69
N LYS A 167 -3.97 12.95 10.91
CA LYS A 167 -3.38 11.90 11.76
C LYS A 167 -3.89 11.97 13.20
N PHE A 168 -4.18 13.17 13.69
CA PHE A 168 -4.71 13.38 15.03
C PHE A 168 -6.06 14.07 15.00
N THR A 169 -7.02 13.57 15.77
CA THR A 169 -8.33 14.17 15.99
C THR A 169 -8.57 14.24 17.49
N LEU A 170 -8.90 15.42 18.01
CA LEU A 170 -9.08 15.67 19.44
C LEU A 170 -7.90 15.17 20.30
N GLY A 171 -6.67 15.34 19.81
CA GLY A 171 -5.44 14.97 20.51
C GLY A 171 -5.14 13.47 20.53
N ARG A 172 -5.91 12.64 19.82
CA ARG A 172 -5.70 11.18 19.71
C ARG A 172 -5.46 10.75 18.25
N PRO A 173 -4.72 9.68 18.00
CA PRO A 173 -4.62 9.12 16.67
C PRO A 173 -6.00 8.81 16.10
N THR A 174 -6.28 9.29 14.90
CA THR A 174 -7.63 9.23 14.28
C THR A 174 -8.10 7.79 14.07
N ASP A 175 -7.21 6.88 13.73
CA ASP A 175 -7.49 5.47 13.51
C ASP A 175 -7.87 4.70 14.82
N THR A 176 -7.61 5.27 15.99
CA THR A 176 -8.02 4.68 17.27
C THR A 176 -9.43 5.11 17.72
N LEU A 177 -10.03 6.08 17.04
CA LEU A 177 -11.35 6.62 17.43
C LEU A 177 -12.53 5.82 16.86
N GLY A 178 -12.31 4.97 15.87
CA GLY A 178 -13.36 4.33 15.06
C GLY A 178 -14.07 3.13 15.68
N GLY A 179 -13.61 2.58 16.80
CA GLY A 179 -14.07 1.29 17.36
C GLY A 179 -15.09 1.36 18.49
N ALA A 180 -15.27 2.52 19.12
CA ALA A 180 -16.02 2.63 20.39
C ALA A 180 -17.55 2.49 20.25
N ILE A 181 -18.12 2.78 19.08
CA ILE A 181 -19.58 2.73 18.86
C ILE A 181 -19.87 1.91 17.62
N LYS A 182 -20.54 0.77 17.79
CA LYS A 182 -21.02 -0.09 16.70
C LYS A 182 -22.30 0.50 16.10
N LEU A 183 -22.15 1.34 15.08
CA LEU A 183 -23.28 1.88 14.31
C LEU A 183 -23.44 1.12 12.99
N PRO A 184 -24.68 1.03 12.44
CA PRO A 184 -24.88 0.54 11.08
C PRO A 184 -24.01 1.33 10.07
N ARG A 185 -23.37 0.61 9.13
CA ARG A 185 -22.38 1.20 8.19
C ARG A 185 -22.86 2.48 7.51
N PRO A 186 -24.08 2.59 6.95
CA PRO A 186 -24.52 3.82 6.29
C PRO A 186 -24.60 5.02 7.21
N PHE A 187 -25.05 4.80 8.46
CA PHE A 187 -25.18 5.87 9.47
C PHE A 187 -23.78 6.31 9.97
N LYS A 188 -22.88 5.35 10.18
CA LYS A 188 -21.49 5.65 10.51
C LYS A 188 -20.81 6.46 9.39
N GLN A 189 -20.95 6.05 8.14
CA GLN A 189 -20.40 6.78 6.98
C GLN A 189 -20.91 8.22 6.92
N PHE A 190 -22.19 8.45 7.20
CA PHE A 190 -22.79 9.78 7.20
C PHE A 190 -22.21 10.67 8.32
N LEU A 191 -22.18 10.16 9.57
CA LEU A 191 -21.64 10.92 10.70
C LEU A 191 -20.14 11.21 10.56
N ASP A 192 -19.35 10.21 10.19
CA ASP A 192 -17.91 10.37 9.99
C ASP A 192 -17.64 11.33 8.83
N GLY A 193 -18.44 11.26 7.75
CA GLY A 193 -18.35 12.19 6.63
C GLY A 193 -18.65 13.64 7.02
N LEU A 194 -19.64 13.85 7.91
CA LEU A 194 -19.95 15.18 8.44
C LEU A 194 -18.82 15.71 9.34
N LEU A 195 -18.29 14.83 10.20
CA LEU A 195 -17.15 15.16 11.07
C LEU A 195 -15.91 15.55 10.27
N ILE A 196 -15.54 14.74 9.26
CA ILE A 196 -14.40 15.03 8.38
C ILE A 196 -14.59 16.35 7.66
N ARG A 197 -15.80 16.60 7.13
CA ARG A 197 -16.12 17.87 6.47
C ARG A 197 -16.00 19.08 7.42
N ALA A 198 -16.34 18.90 8.69
CA ALA A 198 -16.18 19.95 9.70
C ALA A 198 -14.71 20.17 10.10
N LEU A 199 -13.90 19.13 10.12
CA LEU A 199 -12.49 19.19 10.56
C LEU A 199 -11.53 19.62 9.42
N VAL A 200 -11.80 19.18 8.20
CA VAL A 200 -10.84 19.30 7.07
C VAL A 200 -11.41 20.19 5.95
N GLY A 201 -12.72 20.37 5.88
CA GLY A 201 -13.37 21.08 4.78
C GLY A 201 -13.60 20.17 3.56
N LYS A 202 -13.90 20.80 2.41
CA LYS A 202 -14.02 20.12 1.12
C LYS A 202 -12.70 20.24 0.35
N PRO A 203 -12.24 19.16 -0.34
CA PRO A 203 -11.06 19.24 -1.20
C PRO A 203 -11.15 20.33 -2.27
N SER A 204 -12.34 20.62 -2.77
CA SER A 204 -12.58 21.70 -3.75
C SER A 204 -12.20 23.11 -3.27
N GLN A 205 -12.17 23.34 -1.96
CA GLN A 205 -11.69 24.60 -1.37
C GLN A 205 -10.18 24.81 -1.56
N TYR A 206 -9.45 23.73 -1.83
CA TYR A 206 -8.01 23.70 -2.08
C TYR A 206 -7.65 23.48 -3.56
N GLY A 207 -8.65 23.60 -4.46
CA GLY A 207 -8.47 23.37 -5.91
C GLY A 207 -8.48 21.90 -6.33
N LEU A 208 -8.63 20.95 -5.39
CA LEU A 208 -8.69 19.51 -5.68
C LEU A 208 -10.11 19.08 -6.09
N PRO A 209 -10.30 18.01 -6.86
CA PRO A 209 -11.63 17.44 -7.09
C PRO A 209 -12.21 16.87 -5.79
N ASP A 210 -13.53 17.01 -5.62
CA ASP A 210 -14.23 16.34 -4.52
C ASP A 210 -14.39 14.85 -4.81
N PRO A 211 -14.37 13.95 -3.77
CA PRO A 211 -14.58 12.53 -3.97
C PRO A 211 -15.98 12.22 -4.50
N ASP A 212 -16.06 11.32 -5.47
CA ASP A 212 -17.28 10.83 -6.12
C ASP A 212 -17.81 9.51 -5.51
N TYR A 213 -17.25 9.09 -4.38
CA TYR A 213 -17.57 7.87 -3.65
C TYR A 213 -17.78 8.16 -2.15
N LYS A 214 -18.36 7.21 -1.42
CA LYS A 214 -18.60 7.37 0.02
C LYS A 214 -17.35 7.04 0.83
N LEU A 215 -17.24 7.67 2.00
CA LEU A 215 -16.17 7.40 2.94
C LEU A 215 -16.06 5.89 3.23
N TYR A 216 -14.83 5.36 3.30
CA TYR A 216 -14.49 3.93 3.47
C TYR A 216 -14.75 3.03 2.24
N GLU A 217 -15.17 3.54 1.10
CA GLU A 217 -15.21 2.78 -0.16
C GLU A 217 -13.84 2.78 -0.87
N SER A 218 -12.95 3.70 -0.48
CA SER A 218 -11.55 3.75 -0.89
C SER A 218 -10.70 4.25 0.27
N HIS A 219 -9.39 3.98 0.23
CA HIS A 219 -8.47 4.45 1.26
C HIS A 219 -8.44 5.99 1.31
N PRO A 220 -8.65 6.60 2.48
CA PRO A 220 -8.44 8.03 2.66
C PRO A 220 -6.95 8.37 2.65
N VAL A 221 -6.63 9.62 2.35
CA VAL A 221 -5.27 10.16 2.46
C VAL A 221 -5.05 10.62 3.90
N MET A 222 -4.07 10.02 4.57
CA MET A 222 -3.69 10.34 5.95
C MET A 222 -2.63 11.44 6.00
N ASN A 223 -2.84 12.51 5.22
CA ASN A 223 -1.93 13.65 5.14
C ASN A 223 -2.73 14.95 5.07
N SER A 224 -2.76 15.72 6.16
CA SER A 224 -3.38 17.04 6.19
C SER A 224 -2.38 18.17 5.84
N LEU A 225 -1.07 17.92 5.83
CA LEU A 225 -0.07 18.92 5.48
C LEU A 225 -0.15 19.34 4.02
N VAL A 226 -0.48 18.43 3.11
CA VAL A 226 -0.67 18.77 1.70
C VAL A 226 -1.78 19.82 1.52
N LEU A 227 -2.87 19.72 2.30
CA LEU A 227 -3.95 20.72 2.27
C LEU A 227 -3.50 22.07 2.81
N HIS A 228 -2.62 22.06 3.83
CA HIS A 228 -2.02 23.27 4.38
C HIS A 228 -1.20 24.01 3.30
N TYR A 229 -0.30 23.31 2.60
CA TYR A 229 0.51 23.91 1.53
C TYR A 229 -0.30 24.29 0.28
N LEU A 230 -1.35 23.55 -0.04
CA LEU A 230 -2.33 23.98 -1.06
C LEU A 230 -3.05 25.26 -0.65
N GLY A 231 -3.45 25.37 0.62
CA GLY A 231 -4.09 26.59 1.18
C GLY A 231 -3.17 27.80 1.23
N HIS A 232 -1.86 27.60 1.37
CA HIS A 232 -0.85 28.66 1.33
C HIS A 232 -0.44 29.03 -0.11
N GLY A 233 -0.71 28.17 -1.10
CA GLY A 233 -0.28 28.35 -2.48
C GLY A 233 1.13 27.87 -2.76
N ASP A 234 1.81 27.22 -1.79
CA ASP A 234 3.13 26.60 -1.96
C ASP A 234 3.06 25.33 -2.83
N ILE A 235 1.92 24.66 -2.83
CA ILE A 235 1.56 23.61 -3.79
C ILE A 235 0.37 24.12 -4.61
N LYS A 236 0.44 24.01 -5.94
CA LYS A 236 -0.68 24.32 -6.83
C LYS A 236 -1.38 23.03 -7.28
N ALA A 237 -2.69 22.97 -7.07
CA ALA A 237 -3.51 21.87 -7.61
C ALA A 237 -3.64 21.99 -9.13
N ARG A 238 -3.45 20.86 -9.84
CA ARG A 238 -3.63 20.74 -11.28
C ARG A 238 -4.64 19.64 -11.61
N ARG A 239 -5.32 19.79 -12.74
CA ARG A 239 -6.21 18.77 -13.30
C ARG A 239 -5.40 17.63 -13.93
N ASP A 240 -6.09 16.68 -14.56
CA ASP A 240 -5.47 15.57 -15.27
C ASP A 240 -4.65 16.06 -16.48
N ILE A 241 -3.58 15.35 -16.82
CA ILE A 241 -2.68 15.68 -17.91
C ILE A 241 -3.30 15.18 -19.22
N VAL A 242 -3.37 16.05 -20.24
CA VAL A 242 -3.90 15.69 -21.56
C VAL A 242 -2.83 15.75 -22.67
N LYS A 243 -1.73 16.47 -22.45
CA LYS A 243 -0.64 16.56 -23.44
C LYS A 243 0.68 16.90 -22.76
N VAL A 244 1.77 16.32 -23.29
CA VAL A 244 3.15 16.61 -22.86
C VAL A 244 4.02 16.83 -24.09
N GLU A 245 4.72 17.96 -24.18
CA GLU A 245 5.65 18.31 -25.24
C GLU A 245 6.92 18.95 -24.67
N GLY A 246 8.04 18.23 -24.71
CA GLY A 246 9.27 18.70 -24.09
C GLY A 246 9.12 18.84 -22.58
N LEU A 247 9.31 20.02 -22.04
CA LEU A 247 9.09 20.34 -20.62
C LEU A 247 7.65 20.80 -20.34
N GLN A 248 6.89 21.15 -21.37
CA GLN A 248 5.55 21.70 -21.24
C GLN A 248 4.51 20.60 -21.04
N VAL A 249 3.66 20.80 -20.04
CA VAL A 249 2.50 19.95 -19.70
C VAL A 249 1.22 20.76 -19.87
N THR A 250 0.24 20.22 -20.60
CA THR A 250 -1.12 20.77 -20.74
C THR A 250 -2.09 19.94 -19.92
N PHE A 251 -2.91 20.61 -19.12
CA PHE A 251 -3.92 19.98 -18.28
C PHE A 251 -5.30 20.02 -18.94
N SER A 252 -6.25 19.22 -18.42
CA SER A 252 -7.59 19.05 -19.01
C SER A 252 -8.47 20.30 -18.94
N ASP A 253 -8.12 21.29 -18.13
CA ASP A 253 -8.76 22.62 -18.06
C ASP A 253 -8.14 23.64 -19.03
N GLY A 254 -7.12 23.23 -19.81
CA GLY A 254 -6.38 24.06 -20.77
C GLY A 254 -5.21 24.84 -20.15
N GLU A 255 -4.99 24.76 -18.84
CA GLU A 255 -3.80 25.36 -18.23
C GLU A 255 -2.53 24.66 -18.75
N GLN A 256 -1.43 25.41 -18.80
CA GLN A 256 -0.12 24.91 -19.22
C GLN A 256 0.96 25.34 -18.23
N ALA A 257 1.93 24.47 -17.99
CA ALA A 257 3.10 24.79 -17.19
C ALA A 257 4.31 23.96 -17.65
N GLU A 258 5.50 24.44 -17.33
CA GLU A 258 6.74 23.71 -17.59
C GLU A 258 7.30 23.11 -16.33
N TYR A 259 7.87 21.90 -16.47
CA TYR A 259 8.47 21.17 -15.36
C TYR A 259 9.84 20.62 -15.74
N ASP A 260 10.74 20.60 -14.75
CA ASP A 260 12.07 20.01 -14.88
C ASP A 260 12.04 18.54 -14.43
N LEU A 261 11.13 18.22 -13.50
CA LEU A 261 10.92 16.87 -12.98
C LEU A 261 9.42 16.53 -12.85
N ILE A 262 9.05 15.36 -13.35
CA ILE A 262 7.74 14.75 -13.09
C ILE A 262 7.92 13.51 -12.20
N LEU A 263 7.25 13.50 -11.04
CA LEU A 263 7.21 12.34 -10.15
C LEU A 263 5.85 11.66 -10.22
N GLN A 264 5.83 10.39 -10.63
CA GLN A 264 4.64 9.55 -10.69
C GLN A 264 4.36 8.89 -9.33
N GLY A 265 3.46 9.46 -8.53
CA GLY A 265 2.91 8.88 -7.31
C GLY A 265 1.67 8.02 -7.60
N THR A 266 1.75 7.16 -8.61
CA THR A 266 0.63 6.46 -9.25
C THR A 266 0.40 5.05 -8.71
N GLY A 267 1.10 4.68 -7.63
CA GLY A 267 0.93 3.41 -6.92
C GLY A 267 1.60 2.22 -7.58
N TYR A 268 1.13 1.03 -7.26
CA TYR A 268 1.77 -0.23 -7.63
C TYR A 268 0.77 -1.18 -8.28
N LYS A 269 1.29 -2.17 -9.00
CA LYS A 269 0.54 -3.28 -9.58
C LYS A 269 0.85 -4.56 -8.82
N LEU A 270 -0.15 -5.42 -8.66
CA LEU A 270 0.09 -6.79 -8.25
C LEU A 270 0.83 -7.51 -9.37
N ASP A 271 1.93 -8.16 -9.03
CA ASP A 271 2.74 -8.92 -9.97
C ASP A 271 3.41 -10.10 -9.26
N TYR A 272 3.25 -11.28 -9.82
CA TYR A 272 3.78 -12.53 -9.30
C TYR A 272 4.44 -13.32 -10.44
N PRO A 273 5.57 -12.82 -11.00
CA PRO A 273 6.16 -13.38 -12.22
C PRO A 273 6.76 -14.79 -12.05
N PHE A 274 6.86 -15.24 -10.82
CA PHE A 274 7.43 -16.54 -10.45
C PHE A 274 6.41 -17.68 -10.34
N ILE A 275 5.12 -17.42 -10.58
CA ILE A 275 4.06 -18.44 -10.59
C ILE A 275 3.09 -18.19 -11.74
N ASP A 276 2.62 -19.27 -12.37
CA ASP A 276 1.60 -19.13 -13.41
C ASP A 276 0.31 -18.56 -12.80
N ARG A 277 -0.20 -17.52 -13.44
CA ARG A 277 -1.43 -16.83 -13.06
C ARG A 277 -2.64 -17.76 -12.98
N ALA A 278 -2.66 -18.84 -13.76
CA ALA A 278 -3.71 -19.86 -13.70
C ALA A 278 -3.83 -20.52 -12.32
N HIS A 279 -2.73 -20.60 -11.56
CA HIS A 279 -2.72 -21.14 -10.20
C HIS A 279 -3.14 -20.14 -9.12
N LEU A 280 -3.40 -18.87 -9.48
CA LEU A 280 -3.73 -17.81 -8.52
C LEU A 280 -5.23 -17.51 -8.44
N ASN A 281 -6.07 -18.25 -9.16
CA ASN A 281 -7.48 -17.91 -9.36
C ASN A 281 -7.67 -16.43 -9.77
N TRP A 282 -6.86 -15.99 -10.74
CA TRP A 282 -6.79 -14.60 -11.16
C TRP A 282 -7.30 -14.42 -12.60
N PRO A 283 -8.58 -14.09 -12.78
CA PRO A 283 -9.16 -13.85 -14.10
C PRO A 283 -8.43 -12.72 -14.84
N SER A 284 -8.34 -12.80 -16.16
CA SER A 284 -7.61 -11.83 -16.99
C SER A 284 -8.19 -10.40 -16.90
N ASN A 285 -9.47 -10.28 -16.63
CA ASN A 285 -10.18 -9.01 -16.46
C ASN A 285 -10.24 -8.50 -15.03
N ALA A 286 -9.68 -9.24 -14.05
CA ALA A 286 -9.65 -8.83 -12.65
C ALA A 286 -8.33 -8.15 -12.27
N GLY A 287 -8.41 -7.12 -11.44
CA GLY A 287 -7.23 -6.41 -10.91
C GLY A 287 -6.42 -7.20 -9.86
N ALA A 288 -7.03 -8.23 -9.27
CA ALA A 288 -6.44 -9.06 -8.23
C ALA A 288 -6.96 -10.50 -8.29
N PRO A 289 -6.24 -11.47 -7.70
CA PRO A 289 -6.75 -12.82 -7.47
C PRO A 289 -8.06 -12.83 -6.69
N GLN A 290 -8.97 -13.72 -7.04
CA GLN A 290 -10.24 -13.93 -6.36
C GLN A 290 -10.08 -15.01 -5.29
N LEU A 291 -9.84 -14.59 -4.07
CA LEU A 291 -9.52 -15.45 -2.93
C LEU A 291 -10.53 -15.25 -1.80
N TYR A 292 -10.88 -16.32 -1.13
CA TYR A 292 -11.70 -16.21 0.09
C TYR A 292 -10.88 -15.51 1.18
N LEU A 293 -11.47 -14.47 1.80
CA LEU A 293 -10.79 -13.58 2.78
C LEU A 293 -9.48 -12.96 2.25
N ASN A 294 -9.33 -12.83 0.91
CA ASN A 294 -8.12 -12.34 0.26
C ASN A 294 -6.84 -13.15 0.57
N VAL A 295 -6.96 -14.40 1.00
CA VAL A 295 -5.82 -15.25 1.36
C VAL A 295 -5.96 -16.71 0.90
N PHE A 296 -7.18 -17.28 0.94
CA PHE A 296 -7.42 -18.70 0.64
C PHE A 296 -7.81 -18.92 -0.82
N HIS A 297 -7.01 -19.72 -1.52
CA HIS A 297 -7.39 -20.20 -2.85
C HIS A 297 -8.65 -21.07 -2.78
N PRO A 298 -9.67 -20.91 -3.64
CA PRO A 298 -10.90 -21.69 -3.57
C PRO A 298 -10.67 -23.19 -3.72
N GLU A 299 -9.83 -23.60 -4.67
CA GLU A 299 -9.60 -25.01 -5.00
C GLU A 299 -8.36 -25.62 -4.31
N TYR A 300 -7.32 -24.83 -4.04
CA TYR A 300 -6.10 -25.34 -3.43
C TYR A 300 -6.14 -25.17 -1.90
N ASP A 301 -5.71 -26.21 -1.19
CA ASP A 301 -5.61 -26.22 0.27
C ASP A 301 -4.16 -26.02 0.74
N ASP A 302 -3.25 -25.84 -0.19
CA ASP A 302 -1.80 -25.77 -0.01
C ASP A 302 -1.17 -24.54 -0.68
N LEU A 303 -1.99 -23.56 -1.11
CA LEU A 303 -1.54 -22.25 -1.61
C LEU A 303 -2.28 -21.12 -0.90
N PHE A 304 -1.52 -20.21 -0.31
CA PHE A 304 -2.03 -19.07 0.46
C PHE A 304 -1.35 -17.78 0.03
N MET A 305 -2.11 -16.67 -0.03
CA MET A 305 -1.57 -15.34 -0.38
C MET A 305 -1.75 -14.38 0.78
N LEU A 306 -0.70 -14.22 1.59
CA LEU A 306 -0.73 -13.37 2.77
C LEU A 306 -0.49 -11.90 2.44
N GLY A 307 -1.17 -11.01 3.15
CA GLY A 307 -0.94 -9.57 3.07
C GLY A 307 -1.71 -8.82 2.00
N MET A 308 -2.63 -9.46 1.25
CA MET A 308 -3.49 -8.81 0.27
C MET A 308 -4.68 -8.05 0.88
N VAL A 309 -4.88 -8.13 2.19
CA VAL A 309 -5.92 -7.35 2.87
C VAL A 309 -5.50 -5.89 2.94
N GLU A 310 -6.30 -5.03 2.28
CA GLU A 310 -6.26 -3.59 2.42
C GLU A 310 -7.61 -3.11 2.96
N ALA A 311 -7.67 -2.70 4.22
CA ALA A 311 -8.86 -2.13 4.81
C ALA A 311 -8.53 -0.87 5.59
N SER A 312 -9.39 0.15 5.48
CA SER A 312 -9.26 1.38 6.25
C SER A 312 -9.34 1.09 7.74
N GLY A 313 -8.31 1.48 8.49
CA GLY A 313 -8.25 1.28 9.94
C GLY A 313 -7.70 -0.08 10.38
N LEU A 314 -7.39 -0.99 9.46
CA LEU A 314 -6.65 -2.21 9.72
C LEU A 314 -5.19 -1.98 9.34
N GLY A 315 -4.34 -1.85 10.33
CA GLY A 315 -2.89 -1.85 10.13
C GLY A 315 -2.36 -3.28 9.88
N TRP A 316 -1.24 -3.60 10.49
CA TRP A 316 -0.65 -4.93 10.35
C TRP A 316 -1.37 -6.01 11.15
N GLN A 317 -2.19 -5.62 12.13
CA GLN A 317 -3.04 -6.54 12.87
C GLN A 317 -3.92 -7.40 11.95
N GLY A 318 -4.52 -6.84 10.89
CA GLY A 318 -5.31 -7.65 9.96
C GLY A 318 -4.49 -8.68 9.18
N ARG A 319 -3.20 -8.43 8.97
CA ARG A 319 -2.28 -9.40 8.35
C ARG A 319 -1.85 -10.49 9.33
N ASP A 320 -1.70 -10.13 10.59
CA ASP A 320 -1.44 -11.06 11.69
C ASP A 320 -2.62 -12.04 11.86
N GLU A 321 -3.84 -11.53 11.93
CA GLU A 321 -5.06 -12.33 11.99
C GLU A 321 -5.20 -13.28 10.78
N GLN A 322 -4.80 -12.83 9.55
CA GLN A 322 -4.74 -13.71 8.39
C GLN A 322 -3.72 -14.84 8.57
N ALA A 323 -2.54 -14.52 9.08
CA ALA A 323 -1.47 -15.51 9.29
C ALA A 323 -1.88 -16.54 10.35
N GLU A 324 -2.51 -16.11 11.45
CA GLU A 324 -3.04 -16.99 12.47
C GLU A 324 -4.12 -17.92 11.92
N LEU A 325 -5.06 -17.38 11.15
CA LEU A 325 -6.12 -18.17 10.51
C LEU A 325 -5.56 -19.23 9.54
N VAL A 326 -4.54 -18.88 8.76
CA VAL A 326 -3.85 -19.83 7.87
C VAL A 326 -3.16 -20.93 8.69
N ALA A 327 -2.47 -20.58 9.77
CA ALA A 327 -1.80 -21.54 10.64
C ALA A 327 -2.81 -22.53 11.27
N LEU A 328 -3.94 -22.02 11.77
CA LEU A 328 -5.03 -22.84 12.31
C LEU A 328 -5.65 -23.77 11.26
N TYR A 329 -5.83 -23.27 10.03
CA TYR A 329 -6.35 -24.06 8.93
C TYR A 329 -5.41 -25.21 8.56
N ILE A 330 -4.11 -24.93 8.38
CA ILE A 330 -3.08 -25.94 8.09
C ILE A 330 -3.06 -27.01 9.19
N LYS A 331 -3.04 -26.61 10.45
CA LYS A 331 -3.11 -27.51 11.60
C LYS A 331 -4.38 -28.38 11.60
N GLY A 332 -5.51 -27.76 11.24
CA GLY A 332 -6.78 -28.46 11.12
C GLY A 332 -6.78 -29.52 10.00
N LEU A 333 -6.18 -29.20 8.83
CA LEU A 333 -6.02 -30.12 7.72
C LEU A 333 -5.14 -31.33 8.12
N GLN A 334 -4.01 -31.07 8.76
CA GLN A 334 -3.10 -32.11 9.23
C GLN A 334 -3.76 -33.05 10.26
N ALA A 335 -4.64 -32.50 11.10
CA ALA A 335 -5.40 -33.26 12.09
C ALA A 335 -6.67 -33.94 11.51
N GLY A 336 -7.02 -33.69 10.24
CA GLY A 336 -8.26 -34.16 9.62
C GLY A 336 -9.53 -33.65 10.28
N SER A 337 -9.49 -32.46 10.89
CA SER A 337 -10.57 -31.90 11.70
C SER A 337 -11.84 -31.59 10.86
N GLN A 338 -13.02 -31.71 11.49
CA GLN A 338 -14.28 -31.37 10.83
C GLN A 338 -14.33 -29.87 10.47
N ALA A 339 -13.81 -28.99 11.34
CA ALA A 339 -13.76 -27.55 11.09
C ALA A 339 -12.97 -27.20 9.82
N ALA A 340 -11.84 -27.89 9.56
CA ALA A 340 -11.08 -27.68 8.32
C ALA A 340 -11.85 -28.14 7.08
N LYS A 341 -12.59 -29.25 7.17
CA LYS A 341 -13.45 -29.75 6.06
C LYS A 341 -14.61 -28.78 5.77
N ASP A 342 -15.25 -28.27 6.81
CA ASP A 342 -16.32 -27.27 6.65
C ASP A 342 -15.78 -25.98 6.03
N PHE A 343 -14.56 -25.57 6.42
CA PHE A 343 -13.89 -24.41 5.86
C PHE A 343 -13.51 -24.61 4.39
N GLN A 344 -13.11 -25.83 3.96
CA GLN A 344 -12.88 -26.17 2.55
C GLN A 344 -14.12 -25.93 1.69
N VAL A 345 -15.30 -26.30 2.19
CA VAL A 345 -16.57 -26.04 1.50
C VAL A 345 -16.83 -24.52 1.45
N LEU A 346 -16.72 -23.86 2.58
CA LEU A 346 -16.99 -22.42 2.72
C LEU A 346 -16.14 -21.56 1.78
N LYS A 347 -14.82 -21.83 1.68
CA LYS A 347 -13.93 -21.06 0.81
C LYS A 347 -14.23 -21.25 -0.68
N ARG A 348 -14.74 -22.42 -1.10
CA ARG A 348 -15.16 -22.67 -2.49
C ARG A 348 -16.43 -21.91 -2.83
N GLU A 349 -17.40 -21.89 -1.91
CA GLU A 349 -18.69 -21.24 -2.13
C GLU A 349 -18.63 -19.71 -2.10
N ARG A 350 -17.65 -19.14 -1.41
CA ARG A 350 -17.57 -17.69 -1.14
C ARG A 350 -16.32 -17.01 -1.69
N ALA A 351 -15.51 -17.68 -2.50
CA ALA A 351 -14.41 -17.04 -3.21
C ALA A 351 -14.94 -16.20 -4.36
N GLY A 352 -14.65 -14.89 -4.35
CA GLY A 352 -15.07 -13.96 -5.41
C GLY A 352 -15.37 -12.59 -4.88
#